data_684df0ecb0750fe03d44fa5a95be6c23
#
_entry.id   684df0ecb0750fe03d44fa5a95be6c23
#
_cell.length_a   1.000
_cell.length_b   1.000
_cell.length_c   1.000
_cell.angle_alpha   90.00
_cell.angle_beta   90.00
_cell.angle_gamma   90.00
#
_symmetry.space_group_name_H-M   'P 1'
#
loop_
_entity.id
_entity.type
_entity.pdbx_description
1 polymer ?
#
loop_
_entity_poly.entity_id
_entity_poly.type
_entity_poly.pdbx_seq_one_letter_code
_entity_poly.pdbx_strand_id
1 'polypeptide(L)'
;MHKRLNKLLVANRGEIAVRIIRAAQALGIPTVAVCSEADRDSLAARLADEVRLIGPARADRSYLDIEAILMAARETGADSIHPGYGFLSENPAFAEAVQAAGLVFVGPEAQTIRRMGDKAEARRTAMAAGVPVVPGSPGELGDLDAALACAEEVGYPLLVKASAGGGGRGIRIAHDADELRREFPIAQREAQAAFGSPAVYLERFIRQARHIEVQILGDGERAVHLFERECSLQRRRQKVFEEAPSAALDGAQRQALCESAVRLAQSLGYRGAGTLEYLFDAHSGEFFFIEMNTRIQVEHPVSEMVTGIDLVQAMLRIAAGEALPWRQEDIRLNGAALEMRINAEDPARNFFPSPGTVERLEWPQGEGVRVDSHLYPGYRVPPYYDSLLAKLIVHGRDRDEAFARARQALERTVLAGMATTLPLHRWLLADARVQAAQFDTATL
;
A
#
# COMPACT_ATOMS: atom_id res chain seq x y z
N MET A 1 -5.88 -11.50 -28.53
CA MET A 1 -6.46 -10.29 -29.13
C MET A 1 -6.42 -9.16 -28.09
N HIS A 2 -5.75 -8.07 -28.36
CA HIS A 2 -5.79 -6.89 -27.48
C HIS A 2 -7.21 -6.31 -27.49
N LYS A 3 -7.82 -6.26 -26.29
CA LYS A 3 -9.16 -5.68 -26.12
C LYS A 3 -8.98 -4.21 -25.71
N ARG A 4 -9.21 -3.30 -26.65
CA ARG A 4 -9.18 -1.87 -26.32
C ARG A 4 -10.18 -1.58 -25.19
N LEU A 5 -9.74 -0.88 -24.14
CA LEU A 5 -10.65 -0.33 -23.13
C LEU A 5 -11.35 0.90 -23.73
N ASN A 6 -12.67 0.85 -23.89
CA ASN A 6 -13.43 1.91 -24.52
C ASN A 6 -13.95 2.94 -23.51
N LYS A 7 -14.26 2.50 -22.28
CA LYS A 7 -14.70 3.39 -21.20
C LYS A 7 -14.38 2.76 -19.84
N LEU A 8 -13.69 3.51 -18.99
CA LEU A 8 -13.25 3.08 -17.67
C LEU A 8 -14.15 3.65 -16.56
N LEU A 9 -14.71 2.78 -15.73
CA LEU A 9 -15.31 3.20 -14.47
C LEU A 9 -14.25 3.16 -13.36
N VAL A 10 -14.14 4.26 -12.61
CA VAL A 10 -13.23 4.38 -11.46
C VAL A 10 -14.01 4.11 -10.17
N ALA A 11 -13.83 2.90 -9.63
CA ALA A 11 -14.53 2.43 -8.42
C ALA A 11 -13.80 2.86 -7.15
N ASN A 12 -13.50 4.13 -7.03
CA ASN A 12 -12.79 4.73 -5.89
C ASN A 12 -13.07 6.22 -5.79
N ARG A 13 -12.48 6.89 -4.78
CA ARG A 13 -12.63 8.31 -4.47
C ARG A 13 -11.27 8.96 -4.15
N GLY A 14 -11.30 10.23 -3.81
CA GLY A 14 -10.12 10.95 -3.32
C GLY A 14 -9.04 11.13 -4.37
N GLU A 15 -7.79 11.19 -3.93
CA GLU A 15 -6.66 11.47 -4.82
C GLU A 15 -6.43 10.33 -5.83
N ILE A 16 -6.67 9.08 -5.43
CA ILE A 16 -6.46 7.94 -6.34
C ILE A 16 -7.48 7.92 -7.48
N ALA A 17 -8.72 8.33 -7.25
CA ALA A 17 -9.70 8.47 -8.33
C ALA A 17 -9.26 9.54 -9.33
N VAL A 18 -8.78 10.69 -8.85
CA VAL A 18 -8.20 11.75 -9.70
C VAL A 18 -6.98 11.23 -10.48
N ARG A 19 -6.10 10.47 -9.82
CA ARG A 19 -4.90 9.87 -10.44
C ARG A 19 -5.27 8.92 -11.58
N ILE A 20 -6.25 8.05 -11.36
CA ILE A 20 -6.71 7.07 -12.36
C ILE A 20 -7.40 7.78 -13.53
N ILE A 21 -8.27 8.75 -13.26
CA ILE A 21 -8.95 9.54 -14.30
C ILE A 21 -7.92 10.21 -15.21
N ARG A 22 -6.91 10.89 -14.64
CA ARG A 22 -5.85 11.55 -15.41
C ARG A 22 -5.03 10.57 -16.25
N ALA A 23 -4.72 9.39 -15.73
CA ALA A 23 -4.01 8.35 -16.47
C ALA A 23 -4.84 7.81 -17.64
N ALA A 24 -6.14 7.58 -17.44
CA ALA A 24 -7.05 7.15 -18.48
C ALA A 24 -7.21 8.22 -19.58
N GLN A 25 -7.37 9.48 -19.20
CA GLN A 25 -7.45 10.62 -20.13
C GLN A 25 -6.18 10.76 -20.97
N ALA A 26 -4.99 10.57 -20.36
CA ALA A 26 -3.71 10.58 -21.10
C ALA A 26 -3.61 9.45 -22.14
N LEU A 27 -4.36 8.36 -21.95
CA LEU A 27 -4.48 7.25 -22.91
C LEU A 27 -5.69 7.41 -23.87
N GLY A 28 -6.45 8.49 -23.76
CA GLY A 28 -7.65 8.73 -24.56
C GLY A 28 -8.81 7.78 -24.22
N ILE A 29 -8.86 7.30 -22.98
CA ILE A 29 -9.93 6.42 -22.47
C ILE A 29 -10.95 7.27 -21.71
N PRO A 30 -12.21 7.37 -22.17
CA PRO A 30 -13.29 8.02 -21.46
C PRO A 30 -13.52 7.42 -20.07
N THR A 31 -13.90 8.26 -19.10
CA THR A 31 -13.96 7.91 -17.70
C THR A 31 -15.34 8.11 -17.08
N VAL A 32 -15.72 7.22 -16.19
CA VAL A 32 -16.88 7.36 -15.31
C VAL A 32 -16.39 7.40 -13.87
N ALA A 33 -16.66 8.48 -13.16
CA ALA A 33 -16.46 8.53 -11.71
C ALA A 33 -17.72 8.04 -11.00
N VAL A 34 -17.58 7.12 -10.06
CA VAL A 34 -18.66 6.88 -9.09
C VAL A 34 -18.48 7.78 -7.89
N CYS A 35 -19.57 8.24 -7.29
CA CYS A 35 -19.53 9.06 -6.09
C CYS A 35 -20.67 8.73 -5.13
N SER A 36 -20.39 8.83 -3.82
CA SER A 36 -21.44 8.90 -2.81
C SER A 36 -22.06 10.32 -2.76
N GLU A 37 -23.14 10.49 -2.01
CA GLU A 37 -23.73 11.80 -1.77
C GLU A 37 -22.73 12.83 -1.22
N ALA A 38 -21.79 12.39 -0.38
CA ALA A 38 -20.77 13.25 0.21
C ALA A 38 -19.68 13.70 -0.79
N ASP A 39 -19.50 13.00 -1.89
CA ASP A 39 -18.47 13.26 -2.90
C ASP A 39 -19.02 13.83 -4.22
N ARG A 40 -20.27 14.29 -4.26
CA ARG A 40 -20.89 14.87 -5.48
C ARG A 40 -20.06 15.99 -6.10
N ASP A 41 -19.44 16.81 -5.25
CA ASP A 41 -18.61 17.95 -5.65
C ASP A 41 -17.12 17.62 -5.67
N SER A 42 -16.73 16.33 -5.56
CA SER A 42 -15.33 15.93 -5.55
C SER A 42 -14.62 16.30 -6.85
N LEU A 43 -13.29 16.50 -6.78
CA LEU A 43 -12.49 16.78 -7.98
C LEU A 43 -12.57 15.64 -9.01
N ALA A 44 -12.67 14.39 -8.55
CA ALA A 44 -12.85 13.23 -9.42
C ALA A 44 -14.16 13.34 -10.22
N ALA A 45 -15.27 13.73 -9.56
CA ALA A 45 -16.55 13.95 -10.23
C ALA A 45 -16.50 15.10 -11.25
N ARG A 46 -15.68 16.14 -11.01
CA ARG A 46 -15.51 17.26 -11.94
C ARG A 46 -14.63 16.95 -13.14
N LEU A 47 -13.70 16.01 -13.01
CA LEU A 47 -12.72 15.67 -14.05
C LEU A 47 -13.18 14.55 -14.98
N ALA A 48 -14.00 13.63 -14.48
CA ALA A 48 -14.51 12.52 -15.26
C ALA A 48 -15.47 12.98 -16.35
N ASP A 49 -15.56 12.20 -17.45
CA ASP A 49 -16.48 12.49 -18.55
C ASP A 49 -17.94 12.23 -18.14
N GLU A 50 -18.17 11.25 -17.26
CA GLU A 50 -19.48 10.95 -16.69
C GLU A 50 -19.38 10.70 -15.18
N VAL A 51 -20.48 10.95 -14.46
CA VAL A 51 -20.58 10.74 -13.01
C VAL A 51 -21.82 9.92 -12.69
N ARG A 52 -21.69 8.97 -11.75
CA ARG A 52 -22.80 8.18 -11.22
C ARG A 52 -22.83 8.21 -9.70
N LEU A 53 -23.98 8.56 -9.17
CA LEU A 53 -24.25 8.45 -7.73
C LEU A 53 -24.53 6.99 -7.38
N ILE A 54 -23.76 6.44 -6.43
CA ILE A 54 -23.85 5.04 -6.03
C ILE A 54 -24.42 4.82 -4.62
N GLY A 55 -24.86 5.88 -3.95
CA GLY A 55 -25.49 5.76 -2.64
C GLY A 55 -25.15 6.89 -1.67
N PRO A 56 -25.57 6.75 -0.39
CA PRO A 56 -25.35 7.72 0.66
C PRO A 56 -23.86 7.81 1.04
N ALA A 57 -23.53 8.73 1.97
CA ALA A 57 -22.15 8.99 2.41
C ALA A 57 -21.43 7.77 3.01
N ARG A 58 -22.14 6.84 3.65
CA ARG A 58 -21.54 5.65 4.26
C ARG A 58 -20.93 4.74 3.19
N ALA A 59 -19.68 4.33 3.39
CA ALA A 59 -18.95 3.50 2.44
C ALA A 59 -19.59 2.12 2.21
N ASP A 60 -20.15 1.51 3.25
CA ASP A 60 -20.83 0.21 3.20
C ASP A 60 -22.12 0.22 2.37
N ARG A 61 -22.63 1.41 2.01
CA ARG A 61 -23.82 1.62 1.18
C ARG A 61 -23.51 2.40 -0.11
N SER A 62 -22.25 2.47 -0.49
CA SER A 62 -21.78 3.17 -1.69
C SER A 62 -20.52 2.50 -2.24
N TYR A 63 -19.32 2.93 -1.84
CA TYR A 63 -18.05 2.41 -2.39
C TYR A 63 -17.75 0.93 -2.08
N LEU A 64 -18.44 0.32 -1.12
CA LEU A 64 -18.38 -1.12 -0.80
C LEU A 64 -19.59 -1.91 -1.33
N ASP A 65 -20.51 -1.25 -2.04
CA ASP A 65 -21.67 -1.88 -2.65
C ASP A 65 -21.35 -2.33 -4.08
N ILE A 66 -21.08 -3.62 -4.22
CA ILE A 66 -20.71 -4.24 -5.51
C ILE A 66 -21.83 -4.04 -6.55
N GLU A 67 -23.09 -4.25 -6.17
CA GLU A 67 -24.21 -4.14 -7.11
C GLU A 67 -24.41 -2.71 -7.60
N ALA A 68 -24.27 -1.71 -6.71
CA ALA A 68 -24.38 -0.30 -7.09
C ALA A 68 -23.26 0.09 -8.10
N ILE A 69 -22.03 -0.40 -7.91
CA ILE A 69 -20.93 -0.15 -8.83
C ILE A 69 -21.16 -0.84 -10.18
N LEU A 70 -21.59 -2.11 -10.19
CA LEU A 70 -21.89 -2.83 -11.43
C LEU A 70 -23.08 -2.23 -12.20
N MET A 71 -24.09 -1.74 -11.48
CA MET A 71 -25.21 -1.04 -12.10
C MET A 71 -24.74 0.27 -12.76
N ALA A 72 -23.91 1.05 -12.08
CA ALA A 72 -23.28 2.25 -12.66
C ALA A 72 -22.49 1.95 -13.93
N ALA A 73 -21.75 0.82 -13.96
CA ALA A 73 -21.01 0.38 -15.16
C ALA A 73 -21.95 0.03 -16.32
N ARG A 74 -23.03 -0.70 -16.05
CA ARG A 74 -24.03 -1.07 -17.06
C ARG A 74 -24.74 0.16 -17.64
N GLU A 75 -25.18 1.09 -16.77
CA GLU A 75 -25.89 2.30 -17.18
C GLU A 75 -25.06 3.26 -18.03
N THR A 76 -23.73 3.29 -17.78
CA THR A 76 -22.81 4.15 -18.52
C THR A 76 -22.17 3.48 -19.71
N GLY A 77 -22.35 2.16 -19.87
CA GLY A 77 -21.69 1.38 -20.90
C GLY A 77 -20.17 1.29 -20.70
N ALA A 78 -19.68 1.40 -19.45
CA ALA A 78 -18.30 1.14 -19.13
C ALA A 78 -17.96 -0.33 -19.37
N ASP A 79 -16.81 -0.61 -19.97
CA ASP A 79 -16.33 -1.97 -20.27
C ASP A 79 -15.21 -2.44 -19.35
N SER A 80 -14.74 -1.55 -18.49
CA SER A 80 -13.65 -1.80 -17.56
C SER A 80 -13.83 -1.06 -16.24
N ILE A 81 -13.29 -1.62 -15.15
CA ILE A 81 -13.36 -1.05 -13.81
C ILE A 81 -11.97 -1.06 -13.18
N HIS A 82 -11.53 0.12 -12.69
CA HIS A 82 -10.32 0.24 -11.89
C HIS A 82 -10.68 0.46 -10.42
N PRO A 83 -10.30 -0.45 -9.50
CA PRO A 83 -10.67 -0.36 -8.10
C PRO A 83 -9.78 0.60 -7.29
N GLY A 84 -8.64 1.03 -7.81
CA GLY A 84 -7.64 1.80 -7.07
C GLY A 84 -7.02 1.01 -5.91
N TYR A 85 -6.98 1.61 -4.72
CA TYR A 85 -6.59 0.97 -3.47
C TYR A 85 -7.66 1.18 -2.39
N GLY A 86 -7.66 0.35 -1.33
CA GLY A 86 -8.73 0.35 -0.32
C GLY A 86 -10.07 -0.12 -0.89
N PHE A 87 -11.15 0.08 -0.16
CA PHE A 87 -12.50 -0.36 -0.52
C PHE A 87 -12.56 -1.80 -1.07
N LEU A 88 -12.91 -1.96 -2.34
CA LEU A 88 -13.07 -3.27 -3.00
C LEU A 88 -11.84 -3.74 -3.78
N SER A 89 -10.72 -3.02 -3.72
CA SER A 89 -9.54 -3.33 -4.55
C SER A 89 -8.92 -4.70 -4.29
N GLU A 90 -9.05 -5.24 -3.07
CA GLU A 90 -8.58 -6.57 -2.67
C GLU A 90 -9.74 -7.51 -2.33
N ASN A 91 -10.93 -7.23 -2.86
CA ASN A 91 -12.10 -8.08 -2.66
C ASN A 91 -12.23 -9.08 -3.85
N PRO A 92 -11.98 -10.39 -3.64
CA PRO A 92 -12.05 -11.36 -4.72
C PRO A 92 -13.47 -11.54 -5.26
N ALA A 93 -14.52 -11.37 -4.44
CA ALA A 93 -15.91 -11.45 -4.90
C ALA A 93 -16.26 -10.29 -5.84
N PHE A 94 -15.69 -9.10 -5.62
CA PHE A 94 -15.84 -7.97 -6.54
C PHE A 94 -15.18 -8.25 -7.88
N ALA A 95 -13.93 -8.73 -7.88
CA ALA A 95 -13.24 -9.09 -9.12
C ALA A 95 -14.00 -10.16 -9.92
N GLU A 96 -14.52 -11.19 -9.24
CA GLU A 96 -15.39 -12.23 -9.85
C GLU A 96 -16.68 -11.64 -10.42
N ALA A 97 -17.35 -10.75 -9.69
CA ALA A 97 -18.59 -10.13 -10.13
C ALA A 97 -18.39 -9.23 -11.36
N VAL A 98 -17.28 -8.49 -11.42
CA VAL A 98 -16.87 -7.69 -12.58
C VAL A 98 -16.64 -8.58 -13.80
N GLN A 99 -15.89 -9.67 -13.65
CA GLN A 99 -15.62 -10.63 -14.73
C GLN A 99 -16.90 -11.34 -15.18
N ALA A 100 -17.77 -11.77 -14.27
CA ALA A 100 -19.04 -12.39 -14.56
C ALA A 100 -20.01 -11.45 -15.31
N ALA A 101 -19.90 -10.14 -15.09
CA ALA A 101 -20.62 -9.11 -15.83
C ALA A 101 -20.03 -8.86 -17.25
N GLY A 102 -18.97 -9.55 -17.66
CA GLY A 102 -18.29 -9.37 -18.94
C GLY A 102 -17.40 -8.14 -19.01
N LEU A 103 -17.11 -7.53 -17.87
CA LEU A 103 -16.26 -6.33 -17.74
C LEU A 103 -14.81 -6.70 -17.46
N VAL A 104 -13.89 -5.80 -17.79
CA VAL A 104 -12.45 -5.95 -17.47
C VAL A 104 -12.19 -5.40 -16.08
N PHE A 105 -11.70 -6.24 -15.17
CA PHE A 105 -11.16 -5.80 -13.89
C PHE A 105 -9.70 -5.36 -14.06
N VAL A 106 -9.39 -4.10 -13.73
CA VAL A 106 -8.01 -3.56 -13.81
C VAL A 106 -7.25 -3.95 -12.55
N GLY A 107 -6.66 -5.13 -12.57
CA GLY A 107 -5.97 -5.75 -11.44
C GLY A 107 -5.73 -7.24 -11.70
N PRO A 108 -5.26 -7.96 -10.66
CA PRO A 108 -5.02 -9.40 -10.77
C PRO A 108 -6.31 -10.22 -10.78
N GLU A 109 -6.16 -11.50 -11.10
CA GLU A 109 -7.26 -12.45 -11.08
C GLU A 109 -7.83 -12.63 -9.66
N ALA A 110 -9.13 -12.87 -9.55
CA ALA A 110 -9.81 -13.05 -8.26
C ALA A 110 -9.20 -14.16 -7.40
N GLN A 111 -8.71 -15.25 -8.03
CA GLN A 111 -8.04 -16.34 -7.34
C GLN A 111 -6.70 -15.86 -6.71
N THR A 112 -5.95 -15.02 -7.40
CA THR A 112 -4.71 -14.43 -6.89
C THR A 112 -4.99 -13.52 -5.69
N ILE A 113 -6.04 -12.69 -5.77
CA ILE A 113 -6.49 -11.84 -4.66
C ILE A 113 -6.85 -12.71 -3.45
N ARG A 114 -7.63 -13.76 -3.65
CA ARG A 114 -8.04 -14.67 -2.58
C ARG A 114 -6.85 -15.37 -1.94
N ARG A 115 -5.95 -15.91 -2.76
CA ARG A 115 -4.76 -16.63 -2.33
C ARG A 115 -3.80 -15.77 -1.52
N MET A 116 -3.55 -14.54 -1.97
CA MET A 116 -2.65 -13.62 -1.27
C MET A 116 -3.31 -12.91 -0.09
N GLY A 117 -4.63 -12.82 -0.06
CA GLY A 117 -5.40 -12.30 1.07
C GLY A 117 -5.45 -13.24 2.28
N ASP A 118 -5.25 -14.55 2.09
CA ASP A 118 -5.10 -15.51 3.18
C ASP A 118 -3.63 -15.57 3.63
N LYS A 119 -3.35 -15.10 4.85
CA LYS A 119 -1.98 -14.99 5.38
C LYS A 119 -1.21 -16.32 5.40
N ALA A 120 -1.90 -17.41 5.75
CA ALA A 120 -1.27 -18.72 5.81
C ALA A 120 -0.97 -19.24 4.40
N GLU A 121 -1.86 -19.04 3.45
CA GLU A 121 -1.67 -19.43 2.07
C GLU A 121 -0.62 -18.55 1.37
N ALA A 122 -0.64 -17.25 1.61
CA ALA A 122 0.37 -16.33 1.10
C ALA A 122 1.79 -16.74 1.58
N ARG A 123 1.93 -17.05 2.87
CA ARG A 123 3.19 -17.54 3.44
C ARG A 123 3.64 -18.86 2.79
N ARG A 124 2.76 -19.86 2.67
CA ARG A 124 3.07 -21.14 1.97
C ARG A 124 3.49 -20.91 0.53
N THR A 125 2.78 -20.03 -0.16
CA THR A 125 3.09 -19.68 -1.55
C THR A 125 4.44 -19.00 -1.68
N ALA A 126 4.77 -18.06 -0.79
CA ALA A 126 6.07 -17.41 -0.75
C ALA A 126 7.20 -18.41 -0.51
N MET A 127 7.06 -19.30 0.46
CA MET A 127 8.02 -20.37 0.74
C MET A 127 8.21 -21.29 -0.47
N ALA A 128 7.14 -21.70 -1.14
CA ALA A 128 7.20 -22.53 -2.35
C ALA A 128 7.92 -21.84 -3.52
N ALA A 129 7.86 -20.51 -3.59
CA ALA A 129 8.58 -19.68 -4.56
C ALA A 129 10.02 -19.36 -4.13
N GLY A 130 10.52 -19.92 -3.01
CA GLY A 130 11.85 -19.65 -2.48
C GLY A 130 12.01 -18.22 -1.94
N VAL A 131 10.93 -17.60 -1.47
CA VAL A 131 10.96 -16.29 -0.83
C VAL A 131 11.11 -16.48 0.68
N PRO A 132 12.11 -15.85 1.32
CA PRO A 132 12.31 -15.97 2.76
C PRO A 132 11.08 -15.46 3.54
N VAL A 133 10.68 -16.20 4.56
CA VAL A 133 9.61 -15.81 5.49
C VAL A 133 10.16 -15.72 6.90
N VAL A 134 9.55 -14.92 7.77
CA VAL A 134 10.00 -14.82 9.17
C VAL A 134 10.09 -16.22 9.78
N PRO A 135 11.25 -16.64 10.31
CA PRO A 135 11.37 -17.93 10.99
C PRO A 135 10.35 -18.05 12.14
N GLY A 136 9.70 -19.20 12.24
CA GLY A 136 8.65 -19.40 13.21
C GLY A 136 8.10 -20.82 13.18
N SER A 137 7.04 -21.07 13.94
CA SER A 137 6.40 -22.38 13.95
C SER A 137 5.79 -22.71 12.58
N PRO A 138 5.79 -23.99 12.18
CA PRO A 138 5.21 -24.43 10.91
C PRO A 138 3.70 -24.23 10.83
N GLY A 139 3.07 -23.98 11.97
CA GLY A 139 1.64 -23.77 12.12
C GLY A 139 1.28 -23.39 13.55
N GLU A 140 0.01 -23.61 13.88
CA GLU A 140 -0.51 -23.40 15.21
C GLU A 140 0.10 -24.40 16.22
N LEU A 141 0.40 -23.90 17.41
CA LEU A 141 0.94 -24.69 18.51
C LEU A 141 -0.13 -24.89 19.59
N GLY A 142 -0.37 -26.16 19.92
CA GLY A 142 -1.41 -26.53 20.86
C GLY A 142 -0.96 -26.50 22.32
N ASP A 143 0.33 -26.75 22.56
CA ASP A 143 0.88 -26.89 23.90
C ASP A 143 2.26 -26.22 24.05
N LEU A 144 2.66 -26.06 25.30
CA LEU A 144 3.90 -25.38 25.67
C LEU A 144 5.15 -26.18 25.29
N ASP A 145 5.10 -27.50 25.30
CA ASP A 145 6.29 -28.34 25.03
C ASP A 145 6.64 -28.22 23.53
N ALA A 146 5.63 -28.25 22.66
CA ALA A 146 5.81 -28.00 21.24
C ALA A 146 6.34 -26.57 20.98
N ALA A 147 5.86 -25.59 21.75
CA ALA A 147 6.34 -24.21 21.65
C ALA A 147 7.81 -24.08 22.08
N LEU A 148 8.23 -24.74 23.15
CA LEU A 148 9.63 -24.74 23.61
C LEU A 148 10.55 -25.42 22.59
N ALA A 149 10.13 -26.57 22.05
CA ALA A 149 10.91 -27.26 21.00
C ALA A 149 11.07 -26.37 19.74
N CYS A 150 9.99 -25.74 19.27
CA CYS A 150 10.06 -24.80 18.18
C CYS A 150 10.97 -23.59 18.48
N ALA A 151 10.94 -23.09 19.72
CA ALA A 151 11.78 -21.98 20.14
C ALA A 151 13.27 -22.28 20.13
N GLU A 152 13.69 -23.53 20.36
CA GLU A 152 15.09 -23.96 20.23
C GLU A 152 15.59 -23.89 18.78
N GLU A 153 14.70 -24.17 17.81
CA GLU A 153 15.05 -24.09 16.38
C GLU A 153 15.04 -22.66 15.86
N VAL A 154 14.04 -21.86 16.26
CA VAL A 154 13.83 -20.48 15.75
C VAL A 154 14.79 -19.49 16.42
N GLY A 155 15.13 -19.69 17.69
CA GLY A 155 15.93 -18.77 18.50
C GLY A 155 15.11 -17.63 19.11
N TYR A 156 15.65 -17.07 20.21
CA TYR A 156 15.05 -15.94 20.92
C TYR A 156 15.64 -14.60 20.46
N PRO A 157 14.92 -13.47 20.61
CA PRO A 157 13.56 -13.36 21.14
C PRO A 157 12.49 -13.78 20.15
N LEU A 158 11.32 -14.18 20.68
CA LEU A 158 10.17 -14.66 19.91
C LEU A 158 8.93 -13.82 20.15
N LEU A 159 8.07 -13.78 19.17
CA LEU A 159 6.69 -13.33 19.27
C LEU A 159 5.77 -14.54 19.42
N VAL A 160 4.89 -14.51 20.42
CA VAL A 160 3.74 -15.41 20.54
C VAL A 160 2.53 -14.68 20.00
N LYS A 161 1.93 -15.17 18.92
CA LYS A 161 0.84 -14.50 18.20
C LYS A 161 -0.40 -15.37 18.14
N ALA A 162 -1.58 -14.77 18.37
CA ALA A 162 -2.86 -15.44 18.13
C ALA A 162 -3.07 -15.69 16.63
N SER A 163 -3.45 -16.91 16.24
CA SER A 163 -3.69 -17.30 14.84
C SER A 163 -4.85 -16.54 14.22
N ALA A 164 -5.93 -16.34 14.96
CA ALA A 164 -7.09 -15.55 14.52
C ALA A 164 -6.92 -14.04 14.73
N GLY A 165 -5.76 -13.59 15.27
CA GLY A 165 -5.47 -12.20 15.60
C GLY A 165 -5.08 -11.36 14.39
N GLY A 166 -5.41 -10.08 14.47
CA GLY A 166 -5.01 -9.07 13.48
C GLY A 166 -4.73 -7.72 14.15
N GLY A 167 -4.04 -6.81 13.44
CA GLY A 167 -3.82 -5.45 13.93
C GLY A 167 -2.94 -5.33 15.18
N GLY A 168 -2.16 -6.39 15.55
CA GLY A 168 -1.23 -6.38 16.69
C GLY A 168 -1.85 -6.66 18.05
N ARG A 169 -3.11 -7.08 18.10
CA ARG A 169 -3.72 -7.60 19.29
C ARG A 169 -3.35 -9.07 19.51
N GLY A 170 -3.11 -9.48 20.75
CA GLY A 170 -2.72 -10.86 21.09
C GLY A 170 -1.28 -11.20 20.71
N ILE A 171 -0.37 -10.21 20.72
CA ILE A 171 1.06 -10.43 20.52
C ILE A 171 1.79 -10.24 21.85
N ARG A 172 2.63 -11.21 22.21
CA ARG A 172 3.51 -11.18 23.38
C ARG A 172 4.93 -11.49 22.96
N ILE A 173 5.90 -10.92 23.67
CA ILE A 173 7.33 -11.15 23.41
C ILE A 173 7.85 -12.09 24.49
N ALA A 174 8.68 -13.06 24.10
CA ALA A 174 9.45 -13.90 24.99
C ALA A 174 10.94 -13.77 24.63
N HIS A 175 11.75 -13.33 25.59
CA HIS A 175 13.19 -13.14 25.37
C HIS A 175 14.01 -14.39 25.67
N ASP A 176 13.44 -15.35 26.38
CA ASP A 176 14.02 -16.64 26.75
C ASP A 176 12.94 -17.71 27.01
N ALA A 177 13.37 -18.94 27.32
CA ALA A 177 12.47 -20.05 27.60
C ALA A 177 11.58 -19.84 28.84
N ASP A 178 12.07 -19.14 29.87
CA ASP A 178 11.30 -18.88 31.08
C ASP A 178 10.20 -17.84 30.83
N GLU A 179 10.48 -16.84 30.02
CA GLU A 179 9.45 -15.91 29.53
C GLU A 179 8.44 -16.62 28.64
N LEU A 180 8.89 -17.49 27.73
CA LEU A 180 7.96 -18.26 26.90
C LEU A 180 7.02 -19.13 27.72
N ARG A 181 7.51 -19.79 28.78
CA ARG A 181 6.67 -20.56 29.73
C ARG A 181 5.59 -19.70 30.38
N ARG A 182 5.89 -18.43 30.68
CA ARG A 182 4.92 -17.51 31.29
C ARG A 182 3.94 -16.95 30.25
N GLU A 183 4.45 -16.49 29.12
CA GLU A 183 3.68 -15.72 28.14
C GLU A 183 2.78 -16.59 27.24
N PHE A 184 3.19 -17.82 26.92
CA PHE A 184 2.46 -18.72 26.03
C PHE A 184 1.03 -19.02 26.55
N PRO A 185 0.81 -19.50 27.80
CA PRO A 185 -0.53 -19.76 28.29
C PRO A 185 -1.37 -18.48 28.46
N ILE A 186 -0.73 -17.33 28.67
CA ILE A 186 -1.43 -16.03 28.70
C ILE A 186 -1.93 -15.68 27.32
N ALA A 187 -1.07 -15.80 26.30
CA ALA A 187 -1.43 -15.54 24.91
C ALA A 187 -2.60 -16.42 24.44
N GLN A 188 -2.60 -17.72 24.81
CA GLN A 188 -3.70 -18.63 24.50
C GLN A 188 -5.02 -18.18 25.13
N ARG A 189 -5.02 -17.79 26.41
CA ARG A 189 -6.22 -17.29 27.09
C ARG A 189 -6.75 -15.99 26.46
N GLU A 190 -5.86 -15.07 26.11
CA GLU A 190 -6.22 -13.83 25.44
C GLU A 190 -6.79 -14.10 24.04
N ALA A 191 -6.17 -15.01 23.29
CA ALA A 191 -6.65 -15.43 21.97
C ALA A 191 -8.05 -16.06 22.06
N GLN A 192 -8.27 -16.95 23.04
CA GLN A 192 -9.59 -17.55 23.29
C GLN A 192 -10.63 -16.49 23.64
N ALA A 193 -10.29 -15.53 24.50
CA ALA A 193 -11.22 -14.48 24.94
C ALA A 193 -11.55 -13.49 23.81
N ALA A 194 -10.57 -13.11 22.99
CA ALA A 194 -10.71 -12.08 21.96
C ALA A 194 -11.25 -12.62 20.63
N PHE A 195 -10.91 -13.87 20.28
CA PHE A 195 -11.14 -14.43 18.94
C PHE A 195 -11.89 -15.78 18.96
N GLY A 196 -12.18 -16.33 20.14
CA GLY A 196 -12.88 -17.62 20.27
C GLY A 196 -12.02 -18.86 19.97
N SER A 197 -10.70 -18.69 19.75
CA SER A 197 -9.73 -19.76 19.52
C SER A 197 -8.47 -19.55 20.33
N PRO A 198 -7.95 -20.56 21.06
CA PRO A 198 -6.70 -20.46 21.80
C PRO A 198 -5.45 -20.66 20.92
N ALA A 199 -5.64 -20.87 19.63
CA ALA A 199 -4.56 -21.17 18.70
C ALA A 199 -3.57 -20.01 18.61
N VAL A 200 -2.29 -20.32 18.85
CA VAL A 200 -1.17 -19.39 18.76
C VAL A 200 -0.04 -20.00 17.94
N TYR A 201 0.81 -19.15 17.41
CA TYR A 201 2.04 -19.55 16.70
C TYR A 201 3.21 -18.68 17.16
N LEU A 202 4.44 -19.14 16.90
CA LEU A 202 5.67 -18.42 17.22
C LEU A 202 6.29 -17.82 15.95
N GLU A 203 6.87 -16.64 16.09
CA GLU A 203 7.73 -16.02 15.09
C GLU A 203 8.94 -15.37 15.74
N ARG A 204 10.08 -15.33 15.02
CA ARG A 204 11.26 -14.57 15.45
C ARG A 204 10.89 -13.09 15.61
N PHE A 205 11.29 -12.49 16.72
CA PHE A 205 11.16 -11.06 16.93
C PHE A 205 12.34 -10.31 16.33
N ILE A 206 12.08 -9.48 15.34
CA ILE A 206 13.09 -8.64 14.69
C ILE A 206 13.13 -7.30 15.41
N ARG A 207 14.23 -7.02 16.11
CA ARG A 207 14.34 -5.86 17.02
C ARG A 207 14.41 -4.53 16.28
N GLN A 208 15.17 -4.47 15.19
CA GLN A 208 15.36 -3.27 14.37
C GLN A 208 14.78 -3.52 12.98
N ALA A 209 13.47 -3.71 12.95
CA ALA A 209 12.77 -4.04 11.74
C ALA A 209 12.55 -2.78 10.87
N ARG A 210 12.99 -2.85 9.62
CA ARG A 210 12.60 -1.88 8.59
C ARG A 210 11.52 -2.49 7.71
N HIS A 211 10.57 -1.67 7.34
CA HIS A 211 9.52 -2.04 6.41
C HIS A 211 9.98 -1.66 5.00
N ILE A 212 10.43 -2.64 4.27
CA ILE A 212 10.84 -2.50 2.87
C ILE A 212 9.82 -3.22 2.00
N GLU A 213 9.48 -2.63 0.87
CA GLU A 213 8.52 -3.25 -0.04
C GLU A 213 8.99 -3.14 -1.48
N VAL A 214 8.62 -4.12 -2.32
CA VAL A 214 9.01 -4.15 -3.73
C VAL A 214 7.80 -3.95 -4.62
N GLN A 215 7.88 -2.94 -5.49
CA GLN A 215 6.89 -2.72 -6.52
C GLN A 215 7.08 -3.72 -7.65
N ILE A 216 6.06 -4.50 -7.94
CA ILE A 216 6.03 -5.37 -9.11
C ILE A 216 5.00 -4.91 -10.15
N LEU A 217 5.24 -5.31 -11.38
CA LEU A 217 4.31 -5.18 -12.49
C LEU A 217 4.36 -6.47 -13.30
N GLY A 218 3.20 -7.10 -13.54
CA GLY A 218 3.07 -8.36 -14.27
C GLY A 218 2.01 -8.30 -15.34
N ASP A 219 2.20 -9.06 -16.45
CA ASP A 219 1.24 -9.17 -17.54
C ASP A 219 0.52 -10.53 -17.58
N GLY A 220 0.80 -11.39 -16.61
CA GLY A 220 0.30 -12.75 -16.52
C GLY A 220 1.28 -13.81 -17.03
N GLU A 221 2.24 -13.43 -17.88
CA GLU A 221 3.30 -14.31 -18.39
C GLU A 221 4.67 -13.94 -17.82
N ARG A 222 4.94 -12.64 -17.72
CA ARG A 222 6.18 -12.08 -17.18
C ARG A 222 5.86 -11.12 -16.04
N ALA A 223 6.83 -10.95 -15.15
CA ALA A 223 6.82 -9.92 -14.13
C ALA A 223 8.18 -9.22 -14.06
N VAL A 224 8.15 -7.94 -13.74
CA VAL A 224 9.34 -7.11 -13.47
C VAL A 224 9.15 -6.39 -12.14
N HIS A 225 10.26 -5.98 -11.52
CA HIS A 225 10.23 -5.08 -10.36
C HIS A 225 10.56 -3.64 -10.78
N LEU A 226 10.00 -2.68 -10.07
CA LEU A 226 10.32 -1.26 -10.16
C LEU A 226 11.05 -0.80 -8.90
N PHE A 227 11.98 -1.62 -8.43
CA PHE A 227 12.75 -1.47 -7.21
C PHE A 227 11.89 -1.40 -5.93
N GLU A 228 12.58 -1.15 -4.84
CA GLU A 228 12.00 -1.13 -3.51
C GLU A 228 11.68 0.28 -3.03
N ARG A 229 10.83 0.32 -2.02
CA ARG A 229 10.51 1.50 -1.21
C ARG A 229 10.79 1.24 0.26
N GLU A 230 11.21 2.25 0.96
CA GLU A 230 11.35 2.29 2.41
C GLU A 230 10.11 2.91 3.02
N CYS A 231 9.41 2.18 3.88
CA CYS A 231 8.14 2.58 4.48
C CYS A 231 8.13 2.44 6.01
N SER A 232 9.30 2.51 6.66
CA SER A 232 9.42 2.31 8.11
C SER A 232 8.88 3.45 8.95
N LEU A 233 8.80 4.68 8.41
CA LEU A 233 8.24 5.81 9.14
C LEU A 233 6.71 5.70 9.16
N GLN A 234 6.22 5.03 10.21
CA GLN A 234 4.82 4.69 10.39
C GLN A 234 4.34 5.18 11.75
N ARG A 235 3.10 5.64 11.81
CA ARG A 235 2.41 5.89 13.06
C ARG A 235 1.21 4.95 13.18
N ARG A 236 1.14 4.19 14.28
CA ARG A 236 0.07 3.18 14.47
C ARG A 236 -0.10 2.25 13.25
N ARG A 237 1.02 1.86 12.63
CA ARG A 237 1.08 1.02 11.43
C ARG A 237 0.53 1.66 10.15
N GLN A 238 0.32 2.96 10.15
CA GLN A 238 0.02 3.74 8.96
C GLN A 238 1.29 4.45 8.50
N LYS A 239 1.69 4.21 7.27
CA LYS A 239 2.82 4.86 6.61
C LYS A 239 2.54 6.36 6.52
N VAL A 240 3.51 7.20 6.84
CA VAL A 240 3.38 8.66 6.78
C VAL A 240 4.40 9.31 5.87
N PHE A 241 5.55 8.64 5.69
CA PHE A 241 6.66 9.11 4.88
C PHE A 241 7.34 7.91 4.23
N GLU A 242 7.49 7.98 2.92
CA GLU A 242 8.07 6.90 2.11
C GLU A 242 9.22 7.44 1.26
N GLU A 243 10.21 6.58 1.00
CA GLU A 243 11.32 6.92 0.10
C GLU A 243 11.67 5.76 -0.85
N ALA A 244 12.20 6.08 -2.01
CA ALA A 244 12.76 5.15 -2.96
C ALA A 244 14.05 5.74 -3.57
N PRO A 245 15.14 4.94 -3.66
CA PRO A 245 15.32 3.63 -3.05
C PRO A 245 15.54 3.71 -1.54
N SER A 246 15.46 2.58 -0.83
CA SER A 246 15.85 2.50 0.58
C SER A 246 17.35 2.73 0.75
N ALA A 247 17.70 3.63 1.68
CA ALA A 247 19.10 3.85 2.06
C ALA A 247 19.65 2.74 2.97
N ALA A 248 18.81 1.80 3.43
CA ALA A 248 19.22 0.69 4.28
C ALA A 248 19.82 -0.48 3.51
N LEU A 249 19.58 -0.57 2.20
CA LEU A 249 19.98 -1.71 1.39
C LEU A 249 21.23 -1.38 0.56
N ASP A 250 22.20 -2.28 0.59
CA ASP A 250 23.25 -2.28 -0.41
C ASP A 250 22.77 -2.85 -1.77
N GLY A 251 23.63 -2.83 -2.78
CA GLY A 251 23.28 -3.28 -4.13
C GLY A 251 22.91 -4.77 -4.20
N ALA A 252 23.60 -5.63 -3.44
CA ALA A 252 23.37 -7.06 -3.45
C ALA A 252 22.08 -7.42 -2.70
N GLN A 253 21.83 -6.79 -1.56
CA GLN A 253 20.60 -6.93 -0.79
C GLN A 253 19.38 -6.49 -1.60
N ARG A 254 19.47 -5.32 -2.26
CA ARG A 254 18.42 -4.80 -3.15
C ARG A 254 18.10 -5.77 -4.27
N GLN A 255 19.13 -6.29 -4.95
CA GLN A 255 18.96 -7.24 -6.02
C GLN A 255 18.27 -8.52 -5.52
N ALA A 256 18.76 -9.12 -4.45
CA ALA A 256 18.20 -10.35 -3.88
C ALA A 256 16.72 -10.16 -3.45
N LEU A 257 16.42 -9.04 -2.82
CA LEU A 257 15.06 -8.68 -2.40
C LEU A 257 14.12 -8.54 -3.61
N CYS A 258 14.50 -7.74 -4.59
CA CYS A 258 13.71 -7.49 -5.79
C CYS A 258 13.51 -8.76 -6.63
N GLU A 259 14.54 -9.58 -6.80
CA GLU A 259 14.42 -10.87 -7.50
C GLU A 259 13.49 -11.84 -6.77
N SER A 260 13.49 -11.83 -5.42
CA SER A 260 12.57 -12.66 -4.64
C SER A 260 11.11 -12.28 -4.92
N ALA A 261 10.83 -10.98 -5.04
CA ALA A 261 9.50 -10.49 -5.36
C ALA A 261 9.05 -10.88 -6.78
N VAL A 262 9.95 -10.81 -7.75
CA VAL A 262 9.67 -11.24 -9.13
C VAL A 262 9.39 -12.74 -9.19
N ARG A 263 10.17 -13.58 -8.47
CA ARG A 263 9.91 -15.03 -8.41
C ARG A 263 8.51 -15.36 -7.90
N LEU A 264 8.06 -14.70 -6.81
CA LEU A 264 6.69 -14.91 -6.31
C LEU A 264 5.65 -14.44 -7.32
N ALA A 265 5.82 -13.26 -7.90
CA ALA A 265 4.89 -12.74 -8.90
C ALA A 265 4.77 -13.66 -10.13
N GLN A 266 5.88 -14.18 -10.63
CA GLN A 266 5.90 -15.14 -11.74
C GLN A 266 5.21 -16.46 -11.37
N SER A 267 5.44 -16.98 -10.16
CA SER A 267 4.79 -18.21 -9.70
C SER A 267 3.26 -18.10 -9.60
N LEU A 268 2.75 -16.89 -9.48
CA LEU A 268 1.34 -16.57 -9.42
C LEU A 268 0.72 -16.26 -10.80
N GLY A 269 1.53 -16.13 -11.87
CA GLY A 269 1.07 -15.55 -13.13
C GLY A 269 0.47 -14.16 -12.91
N TYR A 270 1.13 -13.33 -12.08
CA TYR A 270 0.57 -12.07 -11.59
C TYR A 270 0.27 -11.09 -12.72
N ARG A 271 -0.88 -10.40 -12.62
CA ARG A 271 -1.32 -9.40 -13.60
C ARG A 271 -1.63 -8.06 -12.93
N GLY A 272 -1.12 -6.97 -13.51
CA GLY A 272 -1.27 -5.62 -12.97
C GLY A 272 -0.13 -5.23 -12.02
N ALA A 273 -0.32 -4.13 -11.29
CA ALA A 273 0.60 -3.70 -10.25
C ALA A 273 0.32 -4.40 -8.93
N GLY A 274 1.37 -4.78 -8.23
CA GLY A 274 1.30 -5.37 -6.90
C GLY A 274 2.54 -4.98 -6.10
N THR A 275 2.49 -5.21 -4.81
CA THR A 275 3.60 -4.90 -3.90
C THR A 275 3.81 -6.04 -2.93
N LEU A 276 5.07 -6.49 -2.81
CA LEU A 276 5.47 -7.42 -1.76
C LEU A 276 6.08 -6.65 -0.61
N GLU A 277 5.54 -6.83 0.57
CA GLU A 277 6.04 -6.21 1.79
C GLU A 277 6.96 -7.16 2.55
N TYR A 278 8.07 -6.61 3.06
CA TYR A 278 9.10 -7.34 3.78
C TYR A 278 9.47 -6.64 5.09
N LEU A 279 9.80 -7.43 6.10
CA LEU A 279 10.63 -6.96 7.21
C LEU A 279 12.10 -7.18 6.83
N PHE A 280 12.87 -6.12 6.88
CA PHE A 280 14.32 -6.16 6.76
C PHE A 280 14.93 -5.99 8.15
N ASP A 281 15.75 -6.94 8.56
CA ASP A 281 16.52 -6.85 9.80
C ASP A 281 17.83 -6.09 9.53
N ALA A 282 17.89 -4.84 9.99
CA ALA A 282 19.07 -4.01 9.78
C ALA A 282 20.35 -4.54 10.49
N HIS A 283 20.21 -5.45 11.45
CA HIS A 283 21.35 -6.05 12.15
C HIS A 283 21.95 -7.25 11.39
N SER A 284 21.11 -8.16 10.93
CA SER A 284 21.57 -9.35 10.20
C SER A 284 21.69 -9.15 8.69
N GLY A 285 21.01 -8.14 8.14
CA GLY A 285 20.87 -7.92 6.70
C GLY A 285 19.90 -8.88 6.01
N GLU A 286 19.15 -9.67 6.79
CA GLU A 286 18.14 -10.59 6.28
C GLU A 286 16.82 -9.87 6.00
N PHE A 287 16.06 -10.37 5.02
CA PHE A 287 14.71 -9.89 4.74
C PHE A 287 13.71 -11.03 4.73
N PHE A 288 12.47 -10.72 5.15
CA PHE A 288 11.43 -11.72 5.32
C PHE A 288 10.11 -11.20 4.78
N PHE A 289 9.46 -11.97 3.93
CA PHE A 289 8.13 -11.67 3.40
C PHE A 289 7.09 -11.58 4.52
N ILE A 290 6.26 -10.54 4.45
CA ILE A 290 5.14 -10.32 5.35
C ILE A 290 3.83 -10.64 4.63
N GLU A 291 3.57 -9.91 3.55
CA GLU A 291 2.33 -9.99 2.77
C GLU A 291 2.52 -9.45 1.36
N MET A 292 1.54 -9.71 0.51
CA MET A 292 1.47 -9.13 -0.82
C MET A 292 0.17 -8.33 -0.97
N ASN A 293 0.31 -7.05 -1.29
CA ASN A 293 -0.82 -6.22 -1.68
C ASN A 293 -1.10 -6.40 -3.17
N THR A 294 -2.26 -6.95 -3.49
CA THR A 294 -2.66 -7.32 -4.85
C THR A 294 -3.33 -6.15 -5.60
N ARG A 295 -2.78 -4.97 -5.45
CA ARG A 295 -3.28 -3.70 -5.96
C ARG A 295 -2.15 -2.67 -6.06
N ILE A 296 -2.47 -1.51 -6.64
CA ILE A 296 -1.62 -0.33 -6.50
C ILE A 296 -1.64 0.18 -5.06
N GLN A 297 -0.55 0.77 -4.59
CA GLN A 297 -0.46 1.36 -3.25
C GLN A 297 -0.46 2.90 -3.28
N VAL A 298 -0.68 3.52 -2.11
CA VAL A 298 -0.65 4.99 -1.96
C VAL A 298 0.70 5.53 -2.43
N GLU A 299 1.77 4.91 -1.99
CA GLU A 299 3.18 5.28 -2.18
C GLU A 299 3.78 4.89 -3.56
N HIS A 300 2.96 4.41 -4.52
CA HIS A 300 3.43 4.10 -5.86
C HIS A 300 4.18 5.25 -6.57
N PRO A 301 3.86 6.54 -6.30
CA PRO A 301 4.53 7.65 -6.97
C PRO A 301 6.04 7.70 -6.78
N VAL A 302 6.60 7.27 -5.64
CA VAL A 302 8.07 7.29 -5.49
C VAL A 302 8.76 6.31 -6.43
N SER A 303 8.15 5.14 -6.68
CA SER A 303 8.65 4.18 -7.69
C SER A 303 8.52 4.74 -9.11
N GLU A 304 7.42 5.44 -9.42
CA GLU A 304 7.25 6.12 -10.71
C GLU A 304 8.33 7.20 -10.92
N MET A 305 8.63 7.99 -9.88
CA MET A 305 9.61 9.07 -9.98
C MET A 305 11.04 8.57 -10.22
N VAL A 306 11.43 7.44 -9.61
CA VAL A 306 12.79 6.90 -9.77
C VAL A 306 12.96 6.01 -11.00
N THR A 307 11.87 5.54 -11.61
CA THR A 307 11.93 4.65 -12.79
C THR A 307 11.44 5.32 -14.09
N GLY A 308 10.65 6.38 -13.98
CA GLY A 308 10.01 7.02 -15.11
C GLY A 308 8.82 6.24 -15.70
N ILE A 309 8.35 5.17 -15.01
CA ILE A 309 7.25 4.31 -15.47
C ILE A 309 5.96 4.73 -14.79
N ASP A 310 4.93 5.12 -15.55
CA ASP A 310 3.59 5.38 -15.03
C ASP A 310 2.86 4.06 -14.77
N LEU A 311 2.73 3.68 -13.50
CA LEU A 311 2.13 2.42 -13.07
C LEU A 311 0.64 2.32 -13.41
N VAL A 312 -0.11 3.41 -13.28
CA VAL A 312 -1.55 3.40 -13.57
C VAL A 312 -1.81 3.24 -15.07
N GLN A 313 -1.04 3.93 -15.92
CA GLN A 313 -1.13 3.71 -17.36
C GLN A 313 -0.70 2.29 -17.76
N ALA A 314 0.37 1.76 -17.12
CA ALA A 314 0.79 0.39 -17.34
C ALA A 314 -0.30 -0.62 -16.96
N MET A 315 -0.98 -0.44 -15.81
CA MET A 315 -2.11 -1.27 -15.41
C MET A 315 -3.23 -1.27 -16.44
N LEU A 316 -3.60 -0.10 -16.97
CA LEU A 316 -4.64 0.03 -17.99
C LEU A 316 -4.26 -0.69 -19.30
N ARG A 317 -3.02 -0.58 -19.74
CA ARG A 317 -2.50 -1.29 -20.94
C ARG A 317 -2.48 -2.80 -20.73
N ILE A 318 -2.01 -3.27 -19.58
CA ILE A 318 -2.01 -4.69 -19.21
C ILE A 318 -3.45 -5.24 -19.17
N ALA A 319 -4.39 -4.49 -18.59
CA ALA A 319 -5.79 -4.87 -18.55
C ALA A 319 -6.41 -4.95 -19.96
N ALA A 320 -5.95 -4.12 -20.89
CA ALA A 320 -6.29 -4.21 -22.32
C ALA A 320 -5.65 -5.42 -23.03
N GLY A 321 -4.81 -6.20 -22.37
CA GLY A 321 -4.14 -7.38 -22.89
C GLY A 321 -2.78 -7.08 -23.55
N GLU A 322 -2.22 -5.90 -23.35
CA GLU A 322 -0.86 -5.61 -23.80
C GLU A 322 0.17 -6.34 -22.94
N ALA A 323 1.23 -6.86 -23.57
CA ALA A 323 2.36 -7.42 -22.86
C ALA A 323 3.20 -6.30 -22.23
N LEU A 324 3.99 -6.63 -21.22
CA LEU A 324 4.97 -5.72 -20.63
C LEU A 324 5.97 -5.25 -21.69
N PRO A 325 6.07 -3.92 -21.95
CA PRO A 325 6.98 -3.42 -22.96
C PRO A 325 8.45 -3.42 -22.49
N TRP A 326 8.67 -3.56 -21.19
CA TRP A 326 10.01 -3.54 -20.59
C TRP A 326 10.51 -4.94 -20.25
N ARG A 327 11.82 -5.15 -20.41
CA ARG A 327 12.57 -6.19 -19.75
C ARG A 327 13.15 -5.64 -18.45
N GLN A 328 13.55 -6.50 -17.52
CA GLN A 328 14.11 -6.04 -16.24
C GLN A 328 15.36 -5.16 -16.43
N GLU A 329 16.20 -5.51 -17.38
CA GLU A 329 17.42 -4.75 -17.71
C GLU A 329 17.16 -3.35 -18.30
N ASP A 330 15.96 -3.09 -18.80
CA ASP A 330 15.57 -1.77 -19.34
C ASP A 330 15.16 -0.79 -18.24
N ILE A 331 14.74 -1.32 -17.07
CA ILE A 331 14.26 -0.53 -15.94
C ILE A 331 15.46 -0.05 -15.12
N ARG A 332 15.65 1.26 -15.05
CA ARG A 332 16.77 1.89 -14.36
C ARG A 332 16.29 2.65 -13.15
N LEU A 333 17.05 2.54 -12.07
CA LEU A 333 16.90 3.39 -10.88
C LEU A 333 17.61 4.72 -11.14
N ASN A 334 16.89 5.81 -11.06
CA ASN A 334 17.42 7.16 -11.29
C ASN A 334 17.11 8.08 -10.11
N GLY A 335 18.15 8.51 -9.39
CA GLY A 335 18.03 9.43 -8.27
C GLY A 335 17.34 8.83 -7.05
N ALA A 336 16.67 9.68 -6.29
CA ALA A 336 15.89 9.32 -5.11
C ALA A 336 14.61 10.14 -5.05
N ALA A 337 13.53 9.53 -4.54
CA ALA A 337 12.24 10.18 -4.36
C ALA A 337 11.73 10.01 -2.93
N LEU A 338 11.01 11.01 -2.45
CA LEU A 338 10.35 11.02 -1.15
C LEU A 338 8.86 11.32 -1.37
N GLU A 339 8.00 10.64 -0.61
CA GLU A 339 6.57 10.95 -0.53
C GLU A 339 6.19 11.33 0.90
N MET A 340 5.41 12.37 1.03
CA MET A 340 4.87 12.88 2.29
C MET A 340 3.34 12.85 2.21
N ARG A 341 2.70 12.05 3.06
CA ARG A 341 1.23 11.98 3.11
C ARG A 341 0.68 13.15 3.90
N ILE A 342 -0.09 13.99 3.24
CA ILE A 342 -0.77 15.12 3.87
C ILE A 342 -2.18 14.68 4.23
N ASN A 343 -2.41 14.50 5.53
CA ASN A 343 -3.68 14.04 6.09
C ASN A 343 -4.40 15.16 6.83
N ALA A 344 -5.74 15.13 6.85
CA ALA A 344 -6.60 15.99 7.67
C ALA A 344 -6.58 15.53 9.13
N GLU A 345 -5.44 15.64 9.78
CA GLU A 345 -5.17 15.23 11.16
C GLU A 345 -4.35 16.28 11.88
N ASP A 346 -4.62 16.45 13.18
CA ASP A 346 -3.92 17.42 14.03
C ASP A 346 -2.80 16.75 14.87
N PRO A 347 -1.52 16.84 14.49
CA PRO A 347 -0.42 16.28 15.25
C PRO A 347 -0.33 16.79 16.69
N ALA A 348 -0.72 18.04 16.95
CA ALA A 348 -0.72 18.65 18.28
C ALA A 348 -1.80 18.05 19.20
N ARG A 349 -2.85 17.43 18.62
CA ARG A 349 -3.95 16.78 19.31
C ARG A 349 -3.93 15.27 19.10
N ASN A 350 -2.76 14.65 19.16
CA ASN A 350 -2.58 13.21 19.00
C ASN A 350 -3.17 12.68 17.68
N PHE A 351 -3.05 13.47 16.58
CA PHE A 351 -3.56 13.16 15.25
C PHE A 351 -5.09 12.94 15.21
N PHE A 352 -5.81 13.72 15.98
CA PHE A 352 -7.26 13.70 15.92
C PHE A 352 -7.72 14.15 14.52
N PRO A 353 -8.70 13.47 13.90
CA PRO A 353 -9.22 13.85 12.60
C PRO A 353 -9.70 15.31 12.59
N SER A 354 -9.31 16.05 11.56
CA SER A 354 -9.61 17.47 11.40
C SER A 354 -10.23 17.77 10.04
N PRO A 355 -11.42 17.21 9.73
CA PRO A 355 -12.11 17.56 8.49
C PRO A 355 -12.52 19.04 8.52
N GLY A 356 -12.40 19.71 7.37
CA GLY A 356 -12.67 21.13 7.26
C GLY A 356 -12.98 21.54 5.82
N THR A 357 -13.08 22.84 5.59
CA THR A 357 -13.19 23.42 4.25
C THR A 357 -11.86 24.01 3.84
N VAL A 358 -11.40 23.73 2.62
CA VAL A 358 -10.17 24.28 2.06
C VAL A 358 -10.38 25.78 1.79
N GLU A 359 -9.85 26.64 2.66
CA GLU A 359 -9.97 28.10 2.54
C GLU A 359 -8.94 28.68 1.58
N ARG A 360 -7.68 28.18 1.68
CA ARG A 360 -6.57 28.56 0.82
C ARG A 360 -5.73 27.35 0.49
N LEU A 361 -5.35 27.24 -0.80
CA LEU A 361 -4.56 26.13 -1.31
C LEU A 361 -3.53 26.64 -2.32
N GLU A 362 -2.24 26.42 -2.01
CA GLU A 362 -1.14 26.65 -2.93
C GLU A 362 -0.24 25.44 -2.90
N TRP A 363 -0.11 24.78 -4.06
CA TRP A 363 0.79 23.65 -4.21
C TRP A 363 2.14 24.09 -4.74
N PRO A 364 3.25 23.52 -4.24
CA PRO A 364 4.57 23.79 -4.76
C PRO A 364 4.68 23.29 -6.21
N GLN A 365 5.41 24.02 -7.02
CA GLN A 365 5.71 23.68 -8.39
C GLN A 365 7.21 23.71 -8.63
N GLY A 366 7.68 23.02 -9.66
CA GLY A 366 9.08 23.00 -10.07
C GLY A 366 9.55 21.62 -10.51
N GLU A 367 10.77 21.57 -11.02
CA GLU A 367 11.40 20.31 -11.42
C GLU A 367 11.52 19.35 -10.24
N GLY A 368 11.16 18.09 -10.45
CA GLY A 368 11.19 17.06 -9.43
C GLY A 368 10.16 17.23 -8.30
N VAL A 369 9.13 18.08 -8.49
CA VAL A 369 8.03 18.24 -7.54
C VAL A 369 6.73 17.77 -8.19
N ARG A 370 6.03 16.88 -7.51
CA ARG A 370 4.70 16.35 -7.90
C ARG A 370 3.75 16.39 -6.73
N VAL A 371 2.50 16.72 -7.00
CA VAL A 371 1.41 16.66 -6.01
C VAL A 371 0.26 15.85 -6.58
N ASP A 372 -0.07 14.76 -5.91
CA ASP A 372 -1.27 13.98 -6.18
C ASP A 372 -2.32 14.36 -5.11
N SER A 373 -3.40 15.03 -5.53
CA SER A 373 -4.41 15.58 -4.61
C SER A 373 -5.78 15.63 -5.26
N HIS A 374 -6.80 15.60 -4.41
CA HIS A 374 -8.20 15.83 -4.80
C HIS A 374 -8.76 17.17 -4.28
N LEU A 375 -7.90 18.01 -3.68
CA LEU A 375 -8.32 19.29 -3.10
C LEU A 375 -8.40 20.40 -4.15
N TYR A 376 -9.31 21.35 -3.87
CA TYR A 376 -9.41 22.64 -4.54
C TYR A 376 -9.98 23.68 -3.54
N PRO A 377 -9.75 24.99 -3.72
CA PRO A 377 -10.30 26.02 -2.84
C PRO A 377 -11.83 25.93 -2.75
N GLY A 378 -12.38 25.94 -1.53
CA GLY A 378 -13.80 25.77 -1.25
C GLY A 378 -14.26 24.31 -1.10
N TYR A 379 -13.41 23.32 -1.36
CA TYR A 379 -13.75 21.91 -1.15
C TYR A 379 -13.94 21.63 0.33
N ARG A 380 -15.06 20.99 0.68
CA ARG A 380 -15.34 20.50 2.03
C ARG A 380 -14.93 19.02 2.14
N VAL A 381 -13.93 18.73 2.97
CA VAL A 381 -13.46 17.37 3.23
C VAL A 381 -14.52 16.61 4.03
N PRO A 382 -15.09 15.52 3.48
CA PRO A 382 -16.11 14.74 4.17
C PRO A 382 -15.50 13.93 5.33
N PRO A 383 -16.18 13.83 6.48
CA PRO A 383 -15.69 13.12 7.66
C PRO A 383 -15.94 11.60 7.64
N TYR A 384 -16.35 11.03 6.51
CA TYR A 384 -16.82 9.64 6.40
C TYR A 384 -15.75 8.66 5.94
N TYR A 385 -14.60 9.15 5.48
CA TYR A 385 -13.56 8.36 4.83
C TYR A 385 -12.20 8.59 5.50
N ASP A 386 -11.15 7.99 4.93
CA ASP A 386 -9.79 8.23 5.41
C ASP A 386 -9.40 9.72 5.34
N SER A 387 -8.36 10.08 6.08
CA SER A 387 -7.91 11.46 6.24
C SER A 387 -6.97 11.95 5.14
N LEU A 388 -6.59 11.11 4.18
CA LEU A 388 -5.60 11.46 3.14
C LEU A 388 -6.15 12.54 2.20
N LEU A 389 -5.45 13.68 2.15
CA LEU A 389 -5.81 14.84 1.33
C LEU A 389 -4.95 14.96 0.08
N ALA A 390 -3.67 14.69 0.24
CA ALA A 390 -2.69 14.80 -0.82
C ALA A 390 -1.43 14.00 -0.50
N LYS A 391 -0.67 13.74 -1.55
CA LYS A 391 0.71 13.26 -1.47
C LYS A 391 1.59 14.34 -2.08
N LEU A 392 2.58 14.79 -1.34
CA LEU A 392 3.64 15.65 -1.85
C LEU A 392 4.85 14.76 -2.13
N ILE A 393 5.21 14.65 -3.39
CA ILE A 393 6.29 13.80 -3.87
C ILE A 393 7.40 14.69 -4.43
N VAL A 394 8.64 14.37 -4.07
CA VAL A 394 9.82 15.06 -4.61
C VAL A 394 10.83 14.05 -5.12
N HIS A 395 11.58 14.43 -6.15
CA HIS A 395 12.67 13.66 -6.73
C HIS A 395 13.93 14.49 -6.82
N GLY A 396 15.08 13.91 -6.50
CA GLY A 396 16.40 14.49 -6.63
C GLY A 396 17.37 13.53 -7.32
N ARG A 397 18.53 14.04 -7.73
CA ARG A 397 19.63 13.22 -8.29
C ARG A 397 20.12 12.17 -7.28
N ASP A 398 19.97 12.49 -6.02
CA ASP A 398 20.32 11.67 -4.87
C ASP A 398 19.39 12.01 -3.70
N ARG A 399 19.55 11.30 -2.60
CA ARG A 399 18.73 11.45 -1.39
C ARG A 399 18.87 12.85 -0.78
N ASP A 400 20.05 13.43 -0.77
CA ASP A 400 20.30 14.75 -0.17
C ASP A 400 19.58 15.86 -0.93
N GLU A 401 19.61 15.82 -2.26
CA GLU A 401 18.85 16.74 -3.10
C GLU A 401 17.35 16.55 -2.93
N ALA A 402 16.86 15.30 -2.83
CA ALA A 402 15.44 15.01 -2.57
C ALA A 402 15.01 15.63 -1.22
N PHE A 403 15.80 15.49 -0.16
CA PHE A 403 15.55 16.14 1.14
C PHE A 403 15.55 17.65 1.05
N ALA A 404 16.50 18.24 0.31
CA ALA A 404 16.55 19.70 0.11
C ALA A 404 15.30 20.21 -0.63
N ARG A 405 14.88 19.51 -1.70
CA ARG A 405 13.63 19.82 -2.43
C ARG A 405 12.38 19.64 -1.57
N ALA A 406 12.34 18.60 -0.73
CA ALA A 406 11.22 18.36 0.18
C ALA A 406 11.03 19.54 1.16
N ARG A 407 12.12 20.05 1.76
CA ARG A 407 12.06 21.21 2.65
C ARG A 407 11.50 22.44 1.90
N GLN A 408 12.04 22.75 0.73
CA GLN A 408 11.58 23.88 -0.09
C GLN A 408 10.10 23.71 -0.52
N ALA A 409 9.70 22.51 -0.91
CA ALA A 409 8.34 22.22 -1.29
C ALA A 409 7.35 22.41 -0.12
N LEU A 410 7.71 21.92 1.08
CA LEU A 410 6.89 22.12 2.28
C LEU A 410 6.79 23.60 2.70
N GLU A 411 7.84 24.40 2.54
CA GLU A 411 7.80 25.84 2.80
C GLU A 411 6.83 26.58 1.88
N ARG A 412 6.72 26.14 0.62
CA ARG A 412 5.84 26.73 -0.39
C ARG A 412 4.41 26.17 -0.35
N THR A 413 4.18 25.10 0.42
CA THR A 413 2.85 24.49 0.55
C THR A 413 1.97 25.31 1.49
N VAL A 414 0.85 25.80 0.99
CA VAL A 414 -0.19 26.44 1.78
C VAL A 414 -1.46 25.62 1.71
N LEU A 415 -1.96 25.19 2.86
CA LEU A 415 -3.26 24.54 3.03
C LEU A 415 -3.88 25.07 4.32
N ALA A 416 -4.90 25.88 4.19
CA ALA A 416 -5.61 26.51 5.30
C ALA A 416 -7.09 26.04 5.33
N GLY A 417 -7.70 26.15 6.53
CA GLY A 417 -9.08 25.76 6.81
C GLY A 417 -9.20 24.47 7.63
N MET A 418 -8.10 23.76 7.87
CA MET A 418 -8.05 22.57 8.72
C MET A 418 -6.64 22.29 9.22
N ALA A 419 -6.51 21.52 10.31
CA ALA A 419 -5.22 21.01 10.74
C ALA A 419 -4.78 19.83 9.86
N THR A 420 -3.47 19.74 9.59
CA THR A 420 -2.89 18.71 8.72
C THR A 420 -1.58 18.18 9.27
N THR A 421 -1.09 17.09 8.67
CA THR A 421 0.22 16.49 8.99
C THR A 421 1.43 17.28 8.45
N LEU A 422 1.26 18.43 7.80
CA LEU A 422 2.38 19.27 7.33
C LEU A 422 3.43 19.60 8.41
N PRO A 423 3.05 19.93 9.66
CA PRO A 423 4.04 20.13 10.73
C PRO A 423 4.87 18.88 11.05
N LEU A 424 4.27 17.69 10.99
CA LEU A 424 4.98 16.42 11.18
C LEU A 424 6.09 16.26 10.11
N HIS A 425 5.77 16.52 8.85
CA HIS A 425 6.75 16.37 7.76
C HIS A 425 7.91 17.37 7.88
N ARG A 426 7.65 18.61 8.32
CA ARG A 426 8.70 19.58 8.61
C ARG A 426 9.63 19.08 9.72
N TRP A 427 9.06 18.48 10.76
CA TRP A 427 9.82 17.89 11.85
C TRP A 427 10.63 16.67 11.38
N LEU A 428 10.04 15.75 10.60
CA LEU A 428 10.74 14.59 10.05
C LEU A 428 11.94 14.98 9.19
N LEU A 429 11.78 15.96 8.31
CA LEU A 429 12.88 16.43 7.46
C LEU A 429 14.00 17.14 8.24
N ALA A 430 13.74 17.60 9.47
CA ALA A 430 14.73 18.20 10.37
C ALA A 430 15.36 17.18 11.33
N ASP A 431 14.76 16.00 11.55
CA ASP A 431 15.28 14.97 12.45
C ASP A 431 16.57 14.34 11.89
N ALA A 432 17.65 14.43 12.67
CA ALA A 432 18.97 13.92 12.25
C ALA A 432 18.97 12.41 11.98
N ARG A 433 18.14 11.63 12.70
CA ARG A 433 18.02 10.18 12.50
C ARG A 433 17.39 9.89 11.14
N VAL A 434 16.36 10.66 10.76
CA VAL A 434 15.70 10.52 9.46
C VAL A 434 16.66 10.90 8.33
N GLN A 435 17.40 12.00 8.48
CA GLN A 435 18.41 12.41 7.50
C GLN A 435 19.52 11.36 7.35
N ALA A 436 19.98 10.77 8.45
CA ALA A 436 21.01 9.73 8.47
C ALA A 436 20.47 8.32 8.12
N ALA A 437 19.19 8.18 7.77
CA ALA A 437 18.51 6.90 7.56
C ALA A 437 18.61 5.93 8.76
N GLN A 438 18.70 6.47 9.99
CA GLN A 438 18.78 5.72 11.25
C GLN A 438 17.42 5.65 11.94
N PHE A 439 16.48 5.00 11.31
CA PHE A 439 15.12 4.81 11.80
C PHE A 439 14.61 3.40 11.50
N ASP A 440 13.58 2.99 12.20
CA ASP A 440 12.90 1.70 12.05
C ASP A 440 11.38 1.86 12.24
N THR A 441 10.64 0.76 12.25
CA THR A 441 9.17 0.75 12.41
C THR A 441 8.69 1.22 13.78
N ALA A 442 9.57 1.42 14.76
CA ALA A 442 9.26 1.88 16.11
C ALA A 442 9.66 3.36 16.34
N THR A 443 10.13 4.06 15.32
CA THR A 443 10.70 5.43 15.45
C THR A 443 9.65 6.50 15.73
N LEU A 444 8.36 6.33 15.31
CA LEU A 444 7.27 7.31 15.50
C LEU A 444 6.19 6.84 16.46
#